data_8e9e2ae331ea5d37accdff50ea7a962e
#
_entry.id   8e9e2ae331ea5d37accdff50ea7a962e
#
_cell.length_a   1.000
_cell.length_b   1.000
_cell.length_c   1.000
_cell.angle_alpha   90.00
_cell.angle_beta   90.00
_cell.angle_gamma   90.00
#
_symmetry.space_group_name_H-M   'P 1'
#
loop_
_entity.id
_entity.type
_entity.pdbx_description
1 polymer ?
#
loop_
_entity_poly.entity_id
_entity_poly.type
_entity_poly.pdbx_seq_one_letter_code
_entity_poly.pdbx_strand_id
1 'polypeptide(L)'
;MKKLYLAAIAGNLGMLSVGQFLGWTSPSLAVLMQGKDEGYPIHLTPQEAAWVASLPTLGGIAGAIICAVIINIFGRKNIMLFTVVPSIISWLMIAFATSLTELYISKFTAGLAIGITLTVTPIYLGEISPPHIRGNLTCMSIVAVNIGILVEFVIGPFLSVQNLTFVSLIAPCLFMLIFIWLPESPYYLMSCNAKEETINSLVQLRGKKDVYNEACNIEQFVKASLDDQTDFRELLCVPSNRRTLIIMLCLSIIQKMSGYQAILNYAQIIFDQMNVNLEGKYLTMILGVVQLIFTIICMFITDHSGRRSLLIISCIGTACSTAMVATFFNLQYNHINTKDITWLPVTGIITYIMMYALGLSSQPFTLLSEIFPMNVKALGSMIILITKDFFEFVVITSYLIIADIAGIHVPFWIFTACNFAGALFIFFYVPETKGKTLEQIQKELQRLSKQ
;
A
#
# COMPACT_ATOMS: atom_id res chain seq x y z
N MET A 1 24.69 6.07 -14.95
CA MET A 1 23.78 6.92 -14.15
C MET A 1 22.47 7.28 -14.88
N LYS A 2 22.47 7.75 -16.16
CA LYS A 2 21.20 8.08 -16.87
C LYS A 2 20.22 6.91 -16.94
N LYS A 3 20.69 5.69 -17.24
CA LYS A 3 19.83 4.49 -17.29
C LYS A 3 19.28 4.06 -15.91
N LEU A 4 20.01 4.32 -14.82
CA LEU A 4 19.52 4.06 -13.47
C LEU A 4 18.32 4.95 -13.13
N TYR A 5 18.41 6.27 -13.38
CA TYR A 5 17.28 7.17 -13.15
C TYR A 5 16.10 6.86 -14.08
N LEU A 6 16.38 6.49 -15.33
CA LEU A 6 15.34 6.06 -16.26
C LEU A 6 14.62 4.78 -15.74
N ALA A 7 15.39 3.82 -15.20
CA ALA A 7 14.83 2.62 -14.60
C ALA A 7 13.99 2.92 -13.35
N ALA A 8 14.44 3.87 -12.53
CA ALA A 8 13.67 4.32 -11.37
C ALA A 8 12.37 5.02 -11.79
N ILE A 9 12.41 5.92 -12.76
CA ILE A 9 11.22 6.61 -13.30
C ILE A 9 10.26 5.59 -13.91
N ALA A 10 10.75 4.68 -14.74
CA ALA A 10 9.93 3.67 -15.37
C ALA A 10 9.29 2.72 -14.32
N GLY A 11 10.07 2.22 -13.35
CA GLY A 11 9.51 1.41 -12.26
C GLY A 11 8.42 2.15 -11.47
N ASN A 12 8.62 3.45 -11.25
CA ASN A 12 7.63 4.29 -10.57
C ASN A 12 6.38 4.58 -11.44
N LEU A 13 6.43 4.48 -12.77
CA LEU A 13 5.23 4.49 -13.61
C LEU A 13 4.36 3.25 -13.37
N GLY A 14 4.96 2.08 -13.12
CA GLY A 14 4.23 0.90 -12.68
C GLY A 14 3.53 1.12 -11.33
N MET A 15 4.23 1.76 -10.38
CA MET A 15 3.66 2.11 -9.06
C MET A 15 2.57 3.18 -9.17
N LEU A 16 2.68 4.12 -10.09
CA LEU A 16 1.63 5.10 -10.40
C LEU A 16 0.36 4.38 -10.91
N SER A 17 0.51 3.39 -11.78
CA SER A 17 -0.62 2.57 -12.25
C SER A 17 -1.31 1.82 -11.10
N VAL A 18 -0.55 1.32 -10.12
CA VAL A 18 -1.13 0.79 -8.86
C VAL A 18 -1.98 1.84 -8.16
N GLY A 19 -1.45 3.05 -8.03
CA GLY A 19 -2.19 4.18 -7.43
C GLY A 19 -3.48 4.51 -8.18
N GLN A 20 -3.48 4.43 -9.51
CA GLN A 20 -4.70 4.64 -10.31
C GLN A 20 -5.76 3.56 -10.03
N PHE A 21 -5.39 2.28 -9.94
CA PHE A 21 -6.35 1.22 -9.56
C PHE A 21 -6.97 1.46 -8.17
N LEU A 22 -6.18 1.93 -7.22
CA LEU A 22 -6.67 2.25 -5.86
C LEU A 22 -7.56 3.50 -5.87
N GLY A 23 -7.14 4.55 -6.58
CA GLY A 23 -7.86 5.83 -6.66
C GLY A 23 -9.16 5.75 -7.45
N TRP A 24 -9.22 4.93 -8.52
CA TRP A 24 -10.39 4.77 -9.39
C TRP A 24 -11.65 4.42 -8.58
N THR A 25 -11.50 3.68 -7.50
CA THR A 25 -12.63 3.12 -6.74
C THR A 25 -13.53 4.22 -6.17
N SER A 26 -12.97 5.28 -5.59
CA SER A 26 -13.76 6.33 -4.93
C SER A 26 -14.69 7.11 -5.87
N PRO A 27 -14.21 7.76 -6.95
CA PRO A 27 -15.09 8.50 -7.86
C PRO A 27 -16.04 7.60 -8.64
N SER A 28 -15.55 6.43 -9.09
CA SER A 28 -16.38 5.53 -9.92
C SER A 28 -17.50 4.88 -9.13
N LEU A 29 -17.25 4.43 -7.89
CA LEU A 29 -18.33 3.87 -7.07
C LEU A 29 -19.42 4.91 -6.74
N ALA A 30 -19.04 6.15 -6.46
CA ALA A 30 -20.00 7.22 -6.21
C ALA A 30 -20.94 7.46 -7.42
N VAL A 31 -20.40 7.39 -8.63
CA VAL A 31 -21.16 7.52 -9.88
C VAL A 31 -22.03 6.29 -10.14
N LEU A 32 -21.47 5.07 -10.01
CA LEU A 32 -22.18 3.82 -10.29
C LEU A 32 -23.31 3.52 -9.29
N MET A 33 -23.16 3.92 -8.02
CA MET A 33 -24.22 3.76 -7.01
C MET A 33 -25.34 4.80 -7.17
N GLN A 34 -25.04 6.00 -7.71
CA GLN A 34 -26.03 7.06 -7.93
C GLN A 34 -26.70 6.95 -9.30
N GLY A 35 -26.24 6.07 -10.19
CA GLY A 35 -26.78 5.94 -11.56
C GLY A 35 -26.58 7.18 -12.42
N LYS A 36 -25.55 7.96 -12.16
CA LYS A 36 -25.29 9.24 -12.86
C LYS A 36 -24.59 9.10 -14.21
N ASP A 37 -24.03 7.93 -14.51
CA ASP A 37 -23.40 7.66 -15.81
C ASP A 37 -24.39 6.93 -16.71
N GLU A 38 -25.18 7.67 -17.49
CA GLU A 38 -26.18 7.11 -18.42
C GLU A 38 -25.54 6.23 -19.54
N GLY A 39 -24.23 6.37 -19.76
CA GLY A 39 -23.48 5.61 -20.75
C GLY A 39 -22.92 4.26 -20.26
N TYR A 40 -22.95 4.02 -18.94
CA TYR A 40 -22.39 2.78 -18.36
C TYR A 40 -23.51 1.88 -17.84
N PRO A 41 -23.60 0.62 -18.32
CA PRO A 41 -24.79 -0.22 -18.13
C PRO A 41 -24.96 -0.80 -16.71
N ILE A 42 -24.01 -0.56 -15.80
CA ILE A 42 -23.96 -1.21 -14.48
C ILE A 42 -24.35 -0.21 -13.40
N HIS A 43 -25.36 -0.55 -12.59
CA HIS A 43 -25.72 0.13 -11.36
C HIS A 43 -25.42 -0.78 -10.19
N LEU A 44 -24.80 -0.22 -9.14
CA LEU A 44 -24.34 -1.00 -7.99
C LEU A 44 -25.18 -0.75 -6.75
N THR A 45 -25.58 -1.82 -6.11
CA THR A 45 -26.07 -1.80 -4.73
C THR A 45 -24.90 -1.63 -3.75
N PRO A 46 -25.11 -1.20 -2.49
CA PRO A 46 -24.04 -1.06 -1.50
C PRO A 46 -23.23 -2.36 -1.30
N GLN A 47 -23.91 -3.52 -1.34
CA GLN A 47 -23.24 -4.82 -1.19
C GLN A 47 -22.34 -5.14 -2.39
N GLU A 48 -22.81 -4.91 -3.61
CA GLU A 48 -22.03 -5.10 -4.83
C GLU A 48 -20.85 -4.14 -4.91
N ALA A 49 -21.05 -2.88 -4.51
CA ALA A 49 -19.99 -1.89 -4.42
C ALA A 49 -18.91 -2.29 -3.40
N ALA A 50 -19.29 -2.90 -2.27
CA ALA A 50 -18.34 -3.44 -1.29
C ALA A 50 -17.46 -4.53 -1.90
N TRP A 51 -18.02 -5.44 -2.72
CA TRP A 51 -17.25 -6.45 -3.42
C TRP A 51 -16.33 -5.84 -4.49
N VAL A 52 -16.82 -4.89 -5.30
CA VAL A 52 -15.99 -4.18 -6.30
C VAL A 52 -14.77 -3.51 -5.65
N ALA A 53 -14.95 -2.91 -4.47
CA ALA A 53 -13.87 -2.24 -3.75
C ALA A 53 -12.87 -3.21 -3.10
N SER A 54 -13.31 -4.39 -2.67
CA SER A 54 -12.48 -5.32 -1.89
C SER A 54 -11.80 -6.41 -2.71
N LEU A 55 -12.36 -6.80 -3.87
CA LEU A 55 -11.76 -7.81 -4.75
C LEU A 55 -10.31 -7.56 -5.17
N PRO A 56 -9.87 -6.29 -5.40
CA PRO A 56 -8.46 -6.02 -5.67
C PRO A 56 -7.52 -6.49 -4.56
N THR A 57 -7.96 -6.47 -3.30
CA THR A 57 -7.13 -6.93 -2.18
C THR A 57 -6.92 -8.44 -2.22
N LEU A 58 -7.97 -9.23 -2.54
CA LEU A 58 -7.84 -10.69 -2.72
C LEU A 58 -6.96 -11.03 -3.94
N GLY A 59 -7.16 -10.32 -5.05
CA GLY A 59 -6.28 -10.43 -6.21
C GLY A 59 -4.83 -10.09 -5.86
N GLY A 60 -4.61 -9.08 -5.00
CA GLY A 60 -3.30 -8.66 -4.51
C GLY A 60 -2.56 -9.75 -3.74
N ILE A 61 -3.26 -10.44 -2.84
CA ILE A 61 -2.71 -11.60 -2.13
C ILE A 61 -2.26 -12.68 -3.12
N ALA A 62 -3.14 -13.05 -4.05
CA ALA A 62 -2.82 -14.05 -5.07
C ALA A 62 -1.63 -13.61 -5.96
N GLY A 63 -1.60 -12.35 -6.38
CA GLY A 63 -0.51 -11.78 -7.17
C GLY A 63 0.83 -11.78 -6.43
N ALA A 64 0.84 -11.44 -5.15
CA ALA A 64 2.05 -11.47 -4.32
C ALA A 64 2.59 -12.89 -4.14
N ILE A 65 1.71 -13.89 -3.93
CA ILE A 65 2.09 -15.30 -3.82
C ILE A 65 2.67 -15.79 -5.16
N ILE A 66 2.00 -15.52 -6.27
CA ILE A 66 2.49 -15.87 -7.61
C ILE A 66 3.86 -15.24 -7.84
N CYS A 67 4.01 -13.94 -7.56
CA CYS A 67 5.29 -13.24 -7.70
C CYS A 67 6.40 -13.91 -6.88
N ALA A 68 6.15 -14.26 -5.63
CA ALA A 68 7.14 -14.90 -4.76
C ALA A 68 7.66 -16.23 -5.32
N VAL A 69 6.80 -17.00 -5.97
CA VAL A 69 7.18 -18.29 -6.60
C VAL A 69 8.01 -18.07 -7.88
N ILE A 70 7.59 -17.11 -8.72
CA ILE A 70 8.15 -17.00 -10.09
C ILE A 70 9.34 -16.02 -10.18
N ILE A 71 9.57 -15.15 -9.18
CA ILE A 71 10.56 -14.06 -9.24
C ILE A 71 12.00 -14.56 -9.42
N ASN A 72 12.33 -15.71 -8.86
CA ASN A 72 13.64 -16.31 -8.98
C ASN A 72 13.80 -17.18 -10.25
N ILE A 73 12.71 -17.48 -10.94
CA ILE A 73 12.72 -18.26 -12.19
C ILE A 73 12.85 -17.34 -13.40
N PHE A 74 12.01 -16.29 -13.47
CA PHE A 74 11.93 -15.44 -14.66
C PHE A 74 12.71 -14.12 -14.56
N GLY A 75 13.16 -13.74 -13.37
CA GLY A 75 13.86 -12.48 -13.13
C GLY A 75 12.91 -11.30 -12.85
N ARG A 76 13.51 -10.22 -12.37
CA ARG A 76 12.74 -9.06 -11.91
C ARG A 76 12.15 -8.27 -13.07
N LYS A 77 12.95 -8.01 -14.11
CA LYS A 77 12.52 -7.27 -15.30
C LYS A 77 11.36 -7.95 -16.01
N ASN A 78 11.47 -9.25 -16.26
CA ASN A 78 10.45 -9.99 -17.01
C ASN A 78 9.13 -10.04 -16.24
N ILE A 79 9.17 -10.19 -14.91
CA ILE A 79 7.96 -10.15 -14.08
C ILE A 79 7.35 -8.76 -14.06
N MET A 80 8.14 -7.70 -13.96
CA MET A 80 7.64 -6.33 -14.07
C MET A 80 6.96 -6.08 -15.43
N LEU A 81 7.50 -6.57 -16.52
CA LEU A 81 6.84 -6.52 -17.83
C LEU A 81 5.59 -7.37 -17.88
N PHE A 82 5.59 -8.54 -17.23
CA PHE A 82 4.41 -9.39 -17.14
C PHE A 82 3.24 -8.73 -16.42
N THR A 83 3.48 -7.84 -15.45
CA THR A 83 2.39 -7.13 -14.73
C THR A 83 1.56 -6.24 -15.64
N VAL A 84 2.11 -5.82 -16.78
CA VAL A 84 1.39 -4.99 -17.75
C VAL A 84 0.20 -5.74 -18.36
N VAL A 85 0.33 -7.05 -18.56
CA VAL A 85 -0.71 -7.88 -19.18
C VAL A 85 -1.99 -7.88 -18.34
N PRO A 86 -1.99 -8.29 -17.05
CA PRO A 86 -3.18 -8.21 -16.22
C PRO A 86 -3.65 -6.77 -15.99
N SER A 87 -2.76 -5.76 -15.99
CA SER A 87 -3.15 -4.35 -15.88
C SER A 87 -3.98 -3.90 -17.08
N ILE A 88 -3.51 -4.15 -18.30
CA ILE A 88 -4.23 -3.79 -19.54
C ILE A 88 -5.54 -4.56 -19.63
N ILE A 89 -5.53 -5.87 -19.38
CA ILE A 89 -6.75 -6.70 -19.41
C ILE A 89 -7.78 -6.14 -18.43
N SER A 90 -7.37 -5.82 -17.21
CA SER A 90 -8.26 -5.26 -16.19
C SER A 90 -8.89 -3.93 -16.65
N TRP A 91 -8.08 -2.98 -17.13
CA TRP A 91 -8.59 -1.70 -17.59
C TRP A 91 -9.54 -1.85 -18.80
N LEU A 92 -9.22 -2.70 -19.77
CA LEU A 92 -10.10 -2.96 -20.90
C LEU A 92 -11.41 -3.63 -20.45
N MET A 93 -11.35 -4.60 -19.55
CA MET A 93 -12.54 -5.21 -18.98
C MET A 93 -13.42 -4.19 -18.25
N ILE A 94 -12.84 -3.26 -17.48
CA ILE A 94 -13.60 -2.18 -16.83
C ILE A 94 -14.24 -1.27 -17.88
N ALA A 95 -13.51 -0.89 -18.94
CA ALA A 95 -14.02 0.00 -19.99
C ALA A 95 -15.21 -0.57 -20.76
N PHE A 96 -15.24 -1.88 -20.97
CA PHE A 96 -16.25 -2.57 -21.79
C PHE A 96 -17.17 -3.49 -20.97
N ALA A 97 -17.14 -3.41 -19.63
CA ALA A 97 -17.98 -4.25 -18.78
C ALA A 97 -19.48 -3.98 -19.05
N THR A 98 -20.21 -5.03 -19.32
CA THR A 98 -21.67 -5.03 -19.51
C THR A 98 -22.40 -5.72 -18.38
N SER A 99 -21.68 -6.51 -17.58
CA SER A 99 -22.20 -7.26 -16.45
C SER A 99 -21.39 -7.06 -15.18
N LEU A 100 -22.05 -7.22 -14.04
CA LEU A 100 -21.40 -7.16 -12.72
C LEU A 100 -20.28 -8.20 -12.58
N THR A 101 -20.46 -9.39 -13.14
CA THR A 101 -19.45 -10.46 -13.12
C THR A 101 -18.16 -10.05 -13.82
N GLU A 102 -18.27 -9.39 -14.98
CA GLU A 102 -17.09 -8.85 -15.70
C GLU A 102 -16.36 -7.81 -14.88
N LEU A 103 -17.11 -6.94 -14.19
CA LEU A 103 -16.52 -5.93 -13.30
C LEU A 103 -15.79 -6.59 -12.11
N TYR A 104 -16.35 -7.65 -11.52
CA TYR A 104 -15.69 -8.40 -10.45
C TYR A 104 -14.39 -9.08 -10.94
N ILE A 105 -14.42 -9.75 -12.08
CA ILE A 105 -13.24 -10.39 -12.66
C ILE A 105 -12.17 -9.35 -12.98
N SER A 106 -12.56 -8.20 -13.53
CA SER A 106 -11.62 -7.11 -13.82
C SER A 106 -10.95 -6.59 -12.56
N LYS A 107 -11.69 -6.40 -11.46
CA LYS A 107 -11.15 -5.93 -10.18
C LYS A 107 -10.23 -6.95 -9.52
N PHE A 108 -10.55 -8.23 -9.60
CA PHE A 108 -9.63 -9.29 -9.15
C PHE A 108 -8.34 -9.31 -9.99
N THR A 109 -8.46 -9.15 -11.32
CA THR A 109 -7.30 -9.08 -12.22
C THR A 109 -6.45 -7.83 -11.97
N ALA A 110 -7.09 -6.67 -11.68
CA ALA A 110 -6.37 -5.48 -11.19
C ALA A 110 -5.55 -5.80 -9.94
N GLY A 111 -6.17 -6.52 -8.99
CA GLY A 111 -5.49 -6.97 -7.79
C GLY A 111 -4.25 -7.80 -8.06
N LEU A 112 -4.31 -8.76 -9.00
CA LEU A 112 -3.14 -9.55 -9.41
C LEU A 112 -1.99 -8.63 -9.86
N ALA A 113 -2.29 -7.65 -10.72
CA ALA A 113 -1.30 -6.68 -11.18
C ALA A 113 -0.73 -5.85 -10.02
N ILE A 114 -1.57 -5.38 -9.11
CA ILE A 114 -1.18 -4.62 -7.91
C ILE A 114 -0.23 -5.45 -7.05
N GLY A 115 -0.60 -6.67 -6.69
CA GLY A 115 0.20 -7.54 -5.81
C GLY A 115 1.57 -7.87 -6.39
N ILE A 116 1.64 -8.21 -7.68
CA ILE A 116 2.91 -8.46 -8.35
C ILE A 116 3.77 -7.19 -8.36
N THR A 117 3.20 -6.04 -8.77
CA THR A 117 3.94 -4.78 -8.89
C THR A 117 4.48 -4.31 -7.54
N LEU A 118 3.65 -4.32 -6.48
CA LEU A 118 4.07 -3.94 -5.12
C LEU A 118 5.17 -4.84 -4.55
N THR A 119 5.22 -6.10 -4.99
CA THR A 119 6.25 -7.07 -4.56
C THR A 119 7.55 -6.88 -5.35
N VAL A 120 7.49 -6.85 -6.68
CA VAL A 120 8.70 -6.90 -7.53
C VAL A 120 9.40 -5.55 -7.66
N THR A 121 8.66 -4.44 -7.71
CA THR A 121 9.25 -3.10 -7.97
C THR A 121 10.23 -2.65 -6.89
N PRO A 122 9.92 -2.74 -5.57
CA PRO A 122 10.88 -2.39 -4.53
C PRO A 122 12.14 -3.29 -4.56
N ILE A 123 11.98 -4.57 -4.88
CA ILE A 123 13.09 -5.51 -5.01
C ILE A 123 13.99 -5.08 -6.17
N TYR A 124 13.42 -4.87 -7.36
CA TYR A 124 14.17 -4.43 -8.53
C TYR A 124 14.91 -3.11 -8.27
N LEU A 125 14.20 -2.09 -7.77
CA LEU A 125 14.79 -0.79 -7.46
C LEU A 125 15.89 -0.89 -6.40
N GLY A 126 15.71 -1.74 -5.38
CA GLY A 126 16.71 -2.02 -4.36
C GLY A 126 17.98 -2.68 -4.90
N GLU A 127 17.83 -3.62 -5.85
CA GLU A 127 18.92 -4.37 -6.46
C GLU A 127 19.72 -3.56 -7.49
N ILE A 128 19.07 -2.69 -8.27
CA ILE A 128 19.78 -1.82 -9.25
C ILE A 128 20.45 -0.61 -8.61
N SER A 129 20.03 -0.21 -7.41
CA SER A 129 20.43 1.04 -6.75
C SER A 129 21.74 0.89 -5.99
N PRO A 130 22.64 1.88 -6.09
CA PRO A 130 23.78 1.96 -5.18
C PRO A 130 23.30 2.25 -3.75
N PRO A 131 24.06 1.80 -2.71
CA PRO A 131 23.63 1.87 -1.31
C PRO A 131 23.18 3.27 -0.84
N HIS A 132 23.88 4.34 -1.30
CA HIS A 132 23.65 5.71 -0.85
C HIS A 132 22.35 6.36 -1.34
N ILE A 133 21.70 5.82 -2.40
CA ILE A 133 20.43 6.36 -2.93
C ILE A 133 19.28 5.35 -2.87
N ARG A 134 19.55 4.10 -2.43
CA ARG A 134 18.56 3.02 -2.39
C ARG A 134 17.28 3.40 -1.63
N GLY A 135 17.44 3.97 -0.44
CA GLY A 135 16.32 4.43 0.38
C GLY A 135 15.43 5.46 -0.34
N ASN A 136 16.05 6.47 -0.95
CA ASN A 136 15.33 7.52 -1.66
C ASN A 136 14.53 6.97 -2.85
N LEU A 137 15.11 6.05 -3.63
CA LEU A 137 14.42 5.47 -4.79
C LEU A 137 13.25 4.57 -4.37
N THR A 138 13.38 3.85 -3.27
CA THR A 138 12.26 3.05 -2.74
C THR A 138 11.14 3.94 -2.19
N CYS A 139 11.48 5.05 -1.53
CA CYS A 139 10.49 6.00 -1.05
C CYS A 139 9.73 6.70 -2.18
N MET A 140 10.38 6.98 -3.31
CA MET A 140 9.71 7.52 -4.51
C MET A 140 8.56 6.64 -5.01
N SER A 141 8.62 5.34 -4.78
CA SER A 141 7.54 4.42 -5.16
C SER A 141 6.24 4.69 -4.42
N ILE A 142 6.31 5.03 -3.13
CA ILE A 142 5.12 5.39 -2.34
C ILE A 142 4.53 6.72 -2.84
N VAL A 143 5.39 7.68 -3.17
CA VAL A 143 4.97 8.96 -3.76
C VAL A 143 4.29 8.74 -5.10
N ALA A 144 4.82 7.84 -5.95
CA ALA A 144 4.23 7.52 -7.25
C ALA A 144 2.83 6.90 -7.11
N VAL A 145 2.61 6.01 -6.14
CA VAL A 145 1.27 5.48 -5.82
C VAL A 145 0.32 6.62 -5.43
N ASN A 146 0.74 7.52 -4.54
CA ASN A 146 -0.12 8.64 -4.12
C ASN A 146 -0.40 9.64 -5.25
N ILE A 147 0.54 9.84 -6.18
CA ILE A 147 0.27 10.62 -7.41
C ILE A 147 -0.78 9.91 -8.26
N GLY A 148 -0.71 8.60 -8.42
CA GLY A 148 -1.72 7.82 -9.14
C GLY A 148 -3.12 7.96 -8.52
N ILE A 149 -3.24 7.87 -7.19
CA ILE A 149 -4.50 8.09 -6.47
C ILE A 149 -5.02 9.52 -6.70
N LEU A 150 -4.15 10.52 -6.60
CA LEU A 150 -4.51 11.92 -6.81
C LEU A 150 -5.00 12.18 -8.23
N VAL A 151 -4.37 11.59 -9.24
CA VAL A 151 -4.81 11.69 -10.64
C VAL A 151 -6.26 11.23 -10.80
N GLU A 152 -6.60 10.07 -10.23
CA GLU A 152 -7.97 9.53 -10.27
C GLU A 152 -8.97 10.41 -9.50
N PHE A 153 -8.58 10.94 -8.34
CA PHE A 153 -9.43 11.83 -7.54
C PHE A 153 -9.69 13.17 -8.23
N VAL A 154 -8.71 13.67 -9.01
CA VAL A 154 -8.85 14.95 -9.73
C VAL A 154 -9.63 14.79 -11.04
N ILE A 155 -9.34 13.74 -11.81
CA ILE A 155 -9.90 13.55 -13.14
C ILE A 155 -11.23 12.76 -13.10
N GLY A 156 -11.33 11.78 -12.20
CA GLY A 156 -12.44 10.84 -12.11
C GLY A 156 -13.83 11.47 -12.04
N PRO A 157 -14.05 12.47 -11.19
CA PRO A 157 -15.37 13.10 -11.07
C PRO A 157 -15.87 13.86 -12.31
N PHE A 158 -15.00 14.15 -13.28
CA PHE A 158 -15.32 14.90 -14.49
C PHE A 158 -15.46 14.05 -15.75
N LEU A 159 -15.05 12.79 -15.67
CA LEU A 159 -15.11 11.86 -16.80
C LEU A 159 -16.15 10.76 -16.53
N SER A 160 -16.68 10.18 -17.61
CA SER A 160 -17.42 8.91 -17.52
C SER A 160 -16.46 7.80 -17.05
N VAL A 161 -17.00 6.74 -16.44
CA VAL A 161 -16.24 5.58 -15.97
C VAL A 161 -15.37 5.00 -17.10
N GLN A 162 -15.93 4.94 -18.33
CA GLN A 162 -15.21 4.44 -19.49
C GLN A 162 -14.04 5.33 -19.91
N ASN A 163 -14.25 6.65 -19.99
CA ASN A 163 -13.20 7.60 -20.37
C ASN A 163 -12.07 7.67 -19.34
N LEU A 164 -12.43 7.64 -18.05
CA LEU A 164 -11.45 7.57 -16.96
C LEU A 164 -10.56 6.35 -17.12
N THR A 165 -11.15 5.20 -17.45
CA THR A 165 -10.42 3.94 -17.66
C THR A 165 -9.43 4.03 -18.82
N PHE A 166 -9.79 4.69 -19.93
CA PHE A 166 -8.86 4.91 -21.04
C PHE A 166 -7.70 5.83 -20.67
N VAL A 167 -7.93 6.85 -19.85
CA VAL A 167 -6.86 7.71 -19.32
C VAL A 167 -5.91 6.90 -18.44
N SER A 168 -6.45 6.05 -17.57
CA SER A 168 -5.66 5.23 -16.64
C SER A 168 -4.84 4.15 -17.36
N LEU A 169 -5.28 3.71 -18.55
CA LEU A 169 -4.56 2.76 -19.40
C LEU A 169 -3.24 3.33 -19.95
N ILE A 170 -3.08 4.65 -19.99
CA ILE A 170 -1.86 5.30 -20.50
C ILE A 170 -0.63 4.92 -19.67
N ALA A 171 -0.75 4.86 -18.35
CA ALA A 171 0.39 4.61 -17.46
C ALA A 171 1.02 3.21 -17.65
N PRO A 172 0.28 2.09 -17.66
CA PRO A 172 0.87 0.77 -17.91
C PRO A 172 1.42 0.65 -19.34
N CYS A 173 0.82 1.32 -20.35
CA CYS A 173 1.35 1.33 -21.71
C CYS A 173 2.69 2.08 -21.78
N LEU A 174 2.80 3.26 -21.16
CA LEU A 174 4.05 4.01 -21.08
C LEU A 174 5.11 3.24 -20.30
N PHE A 175 4.74 2.62 -19.19
CA PHE A 175 5.64 1.75 -18.44
C PHE A 175 6.23 0.66 -19.33
N MET A 176 5.41 -0.07 -20.08
CA MET A 176 5.85 -1.14 -20.99
C MET A 176 6.85 -0.61 -22.03
N LEU A 177 6.51 0.50 -22.69
CA LEU A 177 7.32 1.07 -23.77
C LEU A 177 8.73 1.46 -23.30
N ILE A 178 8.84 2.00 -22.08
CA ILE A 178 10.12 2.44 -21.53
C ILE A 178 10.88 1.27 -20.90
N PHE A 179 10.17 0.38 -20.19
CA PHE A 179 10.80 -0.64 -19.36
C PHE A 179 11.44 -1.78 -20.17
N ILE A 180 10.97 -2.04 -21.39
CA ILE A 180 11.53 -3.04 -22.32
C ILE A 180 13.03 -2.82 -22.56
N TRP A 181 13.48 -1.56 -22.64
CA TRP A 181 14.87 -1.19 -22.96
C TRP A 181 15.82 -1.19 -21.76
N LEU A 182 15.32 -1.48 -20.56
CA LEU A 182 16.09 -1.44 -19.32
C LEU A 182 16.77 -2.77 -19.04
N PRO A 183 17.92 -2.79 -18.33
CA PRO A 183 18.62 -4.01 -17.99
C PRO A 183 17.92 -4.80 -16.89
N GLU A 184 18.21 -6.10 -16.83
CA GLU A 184 17.80 -6.98 -15.72
C GLU A 184 18.62 -6.68 -14.46
N SER A 185 18.13 -7.12 -13.29
CA SER A 185 18.83 -6.99 -12.02
C SER A 185 20.18 -7.69 -12.02
N PRO A 186 21.26 -6.98 -11.60
CA PRO A 186 22.58 -7.60 -11.47
C PRO A 186 22.62 -8.76 -10.45
N TYR A 187 21.82 -8.69 -9.39
CA TYR A 187 21.72 -9.72 -8.36
C TYR A 187 21.08 -11.01 -8.91
N TYR A 188 20.01 -10.85 -9.71
CA TYR A 188 19.38 -11.98 -10.35
C TYR A 188 20.31 -12.65 -11.39
N LEU A 189 20.94 -11.88 -12.26
CA LEU A 189 21.88 -12.41 -13.25
C LEU A 189 23.03 -13.17 -12.59
N MET A 190 23.54 -12.66 -11.46
CA MET A 190 24.58 -13.33 -10.70
C MET A 190 24.08 -14.64 -10.06
N SER A 191 22.84 -14.68 -9.57
CA SER A 191 22.25 -15.92 -9.02
C SER A 191 22.06 -17.02 -10.09
N CYS A 192 21.90 -16.60 -11.35
CA CYS A 192 21.87 -17.52 -12.51
C CYS A 192 23.28 -17.86 -13.06
N ASN A 193 24.36 -17.47 -12.38
CA ASN A 193 25.76 -17.62 -12.82
C ASN A 193 26.10 -16.91 -14.14
N ALA A 194 25.34 -15.92 -14.58
CA ALA A 194 25.53 -15.15 -15.81
C ALA A 194 26.45 -13.93 -15.55
N LYS A 195 27.74 -14.18 -15.26
CA LYS A 195 28.72 -13.13 -14.85
C LYS A 195 28.91 -12.04 -15.91
N GLU A 196 28.98 -12.38 -17.18
CA GLU A 196 29.15 -11.40 -18.26
C GLU A 196 27.96 -10.48 -18.39
N GLU A 197 26.74 -11.03 -18.31
CA GLU A 197 25.52 -10.25 -18.34
C GLU A 197 25.37 -9.34 -17.10
N THR A 198 25.82 -9.82 -15.93
CA THR A 198 25.88 -9.02 -14.70
C THR A 198 26.77 -7.80 -14.88
N ILE A 199 27.99 -7.97 -15.42
CA ILE A 199 28.92 -6.87 -15.69
C ILE A 199 28.30 -5.91 -16.69
N ASN A 200 27.69 -6.40 -17.77
CA ASN A 200 27.02 -5.57 -18.78
C ASN A 200 25.86 -4.76 -18.19
N SER A 201 25.05 -5.37 -17.33
CA SER A 201 23.97 -4.68 -16.62
C SER A 201 24.52 -3.57 -15.70
N LEU A 202 25.56 -3.86 -14.91
CA LEU A 202 26.21 -2.89 -14.05
C LEU A 202 26.81 -1.73 -14.83
N VAL A 203 27.52 -2.00 -15.92
CA VAL A 203 28.07 -0.96 -16.81
C VAL A 203 26.98 -0.04 -17.33
N GLN A 204 25.85 -0.60 -17.74
CA GLN A 204 24.69 0.19 -18.22
C GLN A 204 24.10 1.08 -17.10
N LEU A 205 23.95 0.53 -15.90
CA LEU A 205 23.35 1.23 -14.75
C LEU A 205 24.29 2.29 -14.18
N ARG A 206 25.58 2.02 -14.06
CA ARG A 206 26.57 2.94 -13.46
C ARG A 206 27.13 3.94 -14.48
N GLY A 207 27.12 3.59 -15.77
CA GLY A 207 27.73 4.41 -16.82
C GLY A 207 29.28 4.47 -16.73
N LYS A 208 29.88 3.51 -16.04
CA LYS A 208 31.33 3.36 -15.85
C LYS A 208 31.74 1.95 -16.32
N LYS A 209 32.96 1.81 -16.86
CA LYS A 209 33.49 0.50 -17.30
C LYS A 209 34.06 -0.33 -16.14
N ASP A 210 34.54 0.33 -15.10
CA ASP A 210 35.11 -0.35 -13.93
C ASP A 210 34.02 -0.61 -12.88
N VAL A 211 33.43 -1.77 -12.98
CA VAL A 211 32.37 -2.30 -12.06
C VAL A 211 32.76 -3.66 -11.48
N TYR A 212 34.01 -4.09 -11.69
CA TYR A 212 34.46 -5.43 -11.31
C TYR A 212 34.36 -5.67 -9.79
N ASN A 213 34.81 -4.72 -8.98
CA ASN A 213 34.70 -4.82 -7.53
C ASN A 213 33.26 -4.91 -7.04
N GLU A 214 32.34 -4.18 -7.65
CA GLU A 214 30.92 -4.24 -7.33
C GLU A 214 30.34 -5.62 -7.70
N ALA A 215 30.72 -6.18 -8.86
CA ALA A 215 30.30 -7.51 -9.28
C ALA A 215 30.81 -8.60 -8.33
N CYS A 216 32.08 -8.53 -7.85
CA CYS A 216 32.61 -9.44 -6.86
C CYS A 216 31.87 -9.38 -5.52
N ASN A 217 31.52 -8.18 -5.05
CA ASN A 217 30.73 -8.01 -3.83
C ASN A 217 29.34 -8.64 -3.97
N ILE A 218 28.69 -8.47 -5.13
CA ILE A 218 27.40 -9.09 -5.43
C ILE A 218 27.52 -10.62 -5.46
N GLU A 219 28.59 -11.16 -6.04
CA GLU A 219 28.84 -12.61 -6.06
C GLU A 219 28.97 -13.19 -4.64
N GLN A 220 29.71 -12.51 -3.77
CA GLN A 220 29.87 -12.94 -2.37
C GLN A 220 28.54 -12.88 -1.62
N PHE A 221 27.76 -11.82 -1.82
CA PHE A 221 26.43 -11.67 -1.19
C PHE A 221 25.46 -12.76 -1.64
N VAL A 222 25.40 -13.05 -2.95
CA VAL A 222 24.53 -14.10 -3.51
C VAL A 222 24.91 -15.47 -2.98
N LYS A 223 26.22 -15.81 -2.92
CA LYS A 223 26.68 -17.09 -2.35
C LYS A 223 26.29 -17.23 -0.88
N ALA A 224 26.50 -16.20 -0.06
CA ALA A 224 26.11 -16.22 1.35
C ALA A 224 24.58 -16.38 1.53
N SER A 225 23.78 -15.76 0.66
CA SER A 225 22.31 -15.88 0.72
C SER A 225 21.77 -17.26 0.32
N LEU A 226 22.49 -18.03 -0.47
CA LEU A 226 22.10 -19.39 -0.86
C LEU A 226 22.36 -20.43 0.25
N ASP A 227 23.30 -20.15 1.16
CA ASP A 227 23.64 -21.04 2.28
C ASP A 227 22.67 -20.86 3.48
N ASP A 228 21.92 -19.78 3.56
CA ASP A 228 20.96 -19.50 4.65
C ASP A 228 19.63 -20.25 4.41
N GLN A 229 19.49 -21.43 5.02
CA GLN A 229 18.21 -22.16 5.03
C GLN A 229 17.26 -21.54 6.06
N THR A 230 16.12 -21.06 5.58
CA THR A 230 15.02 -20.56 6.43
C THR A 230 14.21 -21.71 6.98
N ASP A 231 14.17 -21.90 8.32
CA ASP A 231 13.33 -22.92 8.95
C ASP A 231 12.08 -22.28 9.58
N PHE A 232 10.90 -22.75 9.15
CA PHE A 232 9.61 -22.34 9.71
C PHE A 232 9.50 -22.64 11.22
N ARG A 233 10.19 -23.68 11.69
CA ARG A 233 10.21 -24.05 13.11
C ARG A 233 10.91 -22.98 13.96
N GLU A 234 11.98 -22.36 13.47
CA GLU A 234 12.65 -21.29 14.21
C GLU A 234 11.78 -20.07 14.45
N LEU A 235 10.86 -19.77 13.52
CA LEU A 235 9.95 -18.67 13.66
C LEU A 235 8.94 -18.85 14.81
N LEU A 236 8.49 -20.09 15.04
CA LEU A 236 7.46 -20.41 16.04
C LEU A 236 8.04 -20.92 17.38
N CYS A 237 9.14 -21.70 17.34
CA CYS A 237 9.71 -22.33 18.52
C CYS A 237 10.62 -21.39 19.31
N VAL A 238 11.30 -20.45 18.66
CA VAL A 238 12.17 -19.49 19.36
C VAL A 238 11.32 -18.39 19.99
N PRO A 239 11.33 -18.23 21.34
CA PRO A 239 10.41 -17.32 22.03
C PRO A 239 10.52 -15.86 21.57
N SER A 240 11.72 -15.36 21.23
CA SER A 240 11.90 -14.00 20.72
C SER A 240 11.29 -13.81 19.34
N ASN A 241 11.44 -14.78 18.43
CA ASN A 241 10.91 -14.72 17.08
C ASN A 241 9.39 -14.79 17.10
N ARG A 242 8.82 -15.70 17.92
CA ARG A 242 7.37 -15.80 18.12
C ARG A 242 6.78 -14.49 18.66
N ARG A 243 7.43 -13.85 19.64
CA ARG A 243 6.99 -12.56 20.18
C ARG A 243 7.05 -11.46 19.13
N THR A 244 8.15 -11.39 18.38
CA THR A 244 8.28 -10.47 17.24
C THR A 244 7.15 -10.65 16.24
N LEU A 245 6.84 -11.90 15.89
CA LEU A 245 5.75 -12.23 14.97
C LEU A 245 4.40 -11.74 15.51
N ILE A 246 4.08 -12.01 16.78
CA ILE A 246 2.84 -11.57 17.41
C ILE A 246 2.72 -10.05 17.42
N ILE A 247 3.79 -9.33 17.82
CA ILE A 247 3.79 -7.86 17.84
C ILE A 247 3.52 -7.32 16.43
N MET A 248 4.19 -7.85 15.43
CA MET A 248 4.03 -7.39 14.04
C MET A 248 2.68 -7.75 13.43
N LEU A 249 2.11 -8.92 13.75
CA LEU A 249 0.76 -9.29 13.36
C LEU A 249 -0.27 -8.33 13.96
N CYS A 250 -0.21 -8.11 15.27
CA CYS A 250 -1.11 -7.17 15.95
C CYS A 250 -0.99 -5.75 15.36
N LEU A 251 0.24 -5.28 15.12
CA LEU A 251 0.46 -3.96 14.53
C LEU A 251 -0.11 -3.84 13.11
N SER A 252 0.02 -4.89 12.31
CA SER A 252 -0.55 -4.95 10.95
C SER A 252 -2.08 -4.98 10.97
N ILE A 253 -2.68 -5.70 11.92
CA ILE A 253 -4.13 -5.71 12.14
C ILE A 253 -4.62 -4.31 12.54
N ILE A 254 -3.96 -3.67 13.52
CA ILE A 254 -4.28 -2.30 13.97
C ILE A 254 -4.19 -1.33 12.79
N GLN A 255 -3.14 -1.41 11.98
CA GLN A 255 -2.97 -0.58 10.79
C GLN A 255 -4.15 -0.69 9.83
N LYS A 256 -4.66 -1.89 9.56
CA LYS A 256 -5.77 -2.09 8.62
C LYS A 256 -7.14 -1.82 9.25
N MET A 257 -7.33 -2.20 10.52
CA MET A 257 -8.54 -1.89 11.28
C MET A 257 -8.68 -0.39 11.61
N SER A 258 -7.65 0.42 11.37
CA SER A 258 -7.76 1.90 11.47
C SER A 258 -8.76 2.49 10.48
N GLY A 259 -9.09 1.77 9.38
CA GLY A 259 -10.08 2.19 8.39
C GLY A 259 -9.54 2.98 7.19
N TYR A 260 -8.21 3.14 7.08
CA TYR A 260 -7.59 3.97 6.04
C TYR A 260 -8.05 3.62 4.62
N GLN A 261 -8.02 2.33 4.26
CA GLN A 261 -8.36 1.91 2.90
C GLN A 261 -9.87 2.06 2.62
N ALA A 262 -10.72 1.84 3.63
CA ALA A 262 -12.16 2.07 3.50
C ALA A 262 -12.45 3.57 3.29
N ILE A 263 -11.80 4.45 4.06
CA ILE A 263 -11.95 5.90 3.90
C ILE A 263 -11.51 6.35 2.51
N LEU A 264 -10.40 5.83 1.97
CA LEU A 264 -9.96 6.17 0.61
C LEU A 264 -10.91 5.67 -0.47
N ASN A 265 -11.31 4.40 -0.40
CA ASN A 265 -12.17 3.79 -1.42
C ASN A 265 -13.57 4.40 -1.48
N TYR A 266 -14.06 4.88 -0.35
CA TYR A 266 -15.41 5.45 -0.22
C TYR A 266 -15.40 6.97 0.04
N ALA A 267 -14.26 7.65 -0.15
CA ALA A 267 -14.08 9.05 0.20
C ALA A 267 -15.17 9.95 -0.38
N GLN A 268 -15.46 9.84 -1.66
CA GLN A 268 -16.46 10.68 -2.31
C GLN A 268 -17.88 10.40 -1.75
N ILE A 269 -18.23 9.13 -1.54
CA ILE A 269 -19.53 8.73 -0.95
C ILE A 269 -19.67 9.30 0.47
N ILE A 270 -18.59 9.22 1.27
CA ILE A 270 -18.58 9.75 2.64
C ILE A 270 -18.77 11.27 2.63
N PHE A 271 -18.05 11.98 1.76
CA PHE A 271 -18.16 13.44 1.67
C PHE A 271 -19.51 13.91 1.13
N ASP A 272 -20.09 13.21 0.15
CA ASP A 272 -21.41 13.53 -0.39
C ASP A 272 -22.51 13.44 0.68
N GLN A 273 -22.35 12.59 1.69
CA GLN A 273 -23.32 12.43 2.79
C GLN A 273 -23.17 13.45 3.93
N MET A 274 -22.11 14.26 3.93
CA MET A 274 -21.88 15.28 4.96
C MET A 274 -22.74 16.52 4.79
N ASN A 275 -23.43 16.70 3.65
CA ASN A 275 -24.26 17.88 3.33
C ASN A 275 -23.54 19.22 3.53
N VAL A 276 -22.25 19.28 3.16
CA VAL A 276 -21.42 20.48 3.20
C VAL A 276 -21.72 21.35 1.97
N ASN A 277 -21.50 22.65 2.04
CA ASN A 277 -21.67 23.57 0.89
C ASN A 277 -20.74 23.25 -0.30
N LEU A 278 -19.68 22.45 -0.08
CA LEU A 278 -18.74 22.01 -1.10
C LEU A 278 -19.11 20.58 -1.54
N GLU A 279 -19.19 20.35 -2.85
CA GLU A 279 -19.46 19.00 -3.38
C GLU A 279 -18.37 18.02 -2.98
N GLY A 280 -18.73 16.76 -2.66
CA GLY A 280 -17.81 15.72 -2.19
C GLY A 280 -16.63 15.48 -3.11
N LYS A 281 -16.80 15.66 -4.43
CA LYS A 281 -15.69 15.55 -5.40
C LYS A 281 -14.51 16.49 -5.10
N TYR A 282 -14.78 17.75 -4.72
CA TYR A 282 -13.71 18.71 -4.39
C TYR A 282 -13.02 18.36 -3.06
N LEU A 283 -13.79 17.87 -2.08
CA LEU A 283 -13.23 17.39 -0.82
C LEU A 283 -12.33 16.16 -1.01
N THR A 284 -12.69 15.26 -1.93
CA THR A 284 -11.89 14.11 -2.29
C THR A 284 -10.56 14.53 -2.97
N MET A 285 -10.60 15.56 -3.83
CA MET A 285 -9.37 16.14 -4.41
C MET A 285 -8.46 16.73 -3.32
N ILE A 286 -9.01 17.51 -2.40
CA ILE A 286 -8.27 18.09 -1.27
C ILE A 286 -7.62 16.98 -0.44
N LEU A 287 -8.36 15.91 -0.15
CA LEU A 287 -7.87 14.74 0.57
C LEU A 287 -6.65 14.11 -0.13
N GLY A 288 -6.71 13.92 -1.45
CA GLY A 288 -5.61 13.38 -2.23
C GLY A 288 -4.36 14.29 -2.22
N VAL A 289 -4.55 15.61 -2.30
CA VAL A 289 -3.44 16.59 -2.19
C VAL A 289 -2.82 16.55 -0.80
N VAL A 290 -3.62 16.56 0.25
CA VAL A 290 -3.14 16.48 1.64
C VAL A 290 -2.38 15.18 1.85
N GLN A 291 -2.91 14.06 1.37
CA GLN A 291 -2.24 12.76 1.47
C GLN A 291 -0.86 12.78 0.81
N LEU A 292 -0.74 13.32 -0.40
CA LEU A 292 0.54 13.43 -1.12
C LEU A 292 1.54 14.30 -0.33
N ILE A 293 1.12 15.48 0.12
CA ILE A 293 1.98 16.41 0.87
C ILE A 293 2.47 15.74 2.16
N PHE A 294 1.58 15.15 2.95
CA PHE A 294 1.96 14.53 4.22
C PHE A 294 2.78 13.25 4.04
N THR A 295 2.60 12.51 2.96
CA THR A 295 3.49 11.40 2.60
C THR A 295 4.92 11.89 2.39
N ILE A 296 5.11 13.01 1.67
CA ILE A 296 6.43 13.61 1.44
C ILE A 296 7.02 14.12 2.75
N ILE A 297 6.25 14.83 3.57
CA ILE A 297 6.69 15.35 4.88
C ILE A 297 7.12 14.20 5.81
N CYS A 298 6.35 13.11 5.82
CA CYS A 298 6.62 11.96 6.67
C CYS A 298 7.97 11.30 6.36
N MET A 299 8.41 11.29 5.10
CA MET A 299 9.72 10.75 4.72
C MET A 299 10.87 11.44 5.47
N PHE A 300 10.76 12.75 5.69
CA PHE A 300 11.78 13.51 6.43
C PHE A 300 11.67 13.38 7.95
N ILE A 301 10.46 13.24 8.48
CA ILE A 301 10.22 13.15 9.94
C ILE A 301 10.61 11.78 10.48
N THR A 302 10.40 10.71 9.72
CA THR A 302 10.62 9.32 10.15
C THR A 302 12.06 9.07 10.61
N ASP A 303 13.05 9.70 9.97
CA ASP A 303 14.47 9.50 10.31
C ASP A 303 14.86 10.15 11.64
N HIS A 304 14.15 11.19 12.05
CA HIS A 304 14.48 12.00 13.25
C HIS A 304 13.69 11.62 14.50
N SER A 305 12.57 10.92 14.37
CA SER A 305 11.66 10.60 15.47
C SER A 305 11.74 9.11 15.88
N GLY A 306 11.40 8.81 17.15
CA GLY A 306 11.31 7.42 17.63
C GLY A 306 10.11 6.69 16.99
N ARG A 307 10.32 5.42 16.60
CA ARG A 307 9.31 4.62 15.91
C ARG A 307 8.06 4.41 16.77
N ARG A 308 8.25 4.04 18.04
CA ARG A 308 7.17 3.82 19.01
C ARG A 308 6.37 5.09 19.28
N SER A 309 7.05 6.22 19.47
CA SER A 309 6.41 7.50 19.75
C SER A 309 5.54 7.97 18.60
N LEU A 310 6.04 7.86 17.36
CA LEU A 310 5.27 8.19 16.14
C LEU A 310 4.03 7.31 15.99
N LEU A 311 4.13 6.01 16.27
CA LEU A 311 2.98 5.11 16.23
C LEU A 311 1.91 5.47 17.25
N ILE A 312 2.30 5.79 18.50
CA ILE A 312 1.35 6.18 19.55
C ILE A 312 0.62 7.48 19.17
N ILE A 313 1.38 8.51 18.75
CA ILE A 313 0.81 9.80 18.33
C ILE A 313 -0.14 9.61 17.16
N SER A 314 0.25 8.79 16.16
CA SER A 314 -0.56 8.47 15.02
C SER A 314 -1.86 7.75 15.42
N CYS A 315 -1.80 6.72 16.27
CA CYS A 315 -2.99 5.99 16.73
C CYS A 315 -3.94 6.88 17.55
N ILE A 316 -3.43 7.72 18.44
CA ILE A 316 -4.28 8.64 19.21
C ILE A 316 -4.88 9.69 18.29
N GLY A 317 -4.09 10.28 17.38
CA GLY A 317 -4.56 11.27 16.42
C GLY A 317 -5.63 10.71 15.47
N THR A 318 -5.44 9.49 14.95
CA THR A 318 -6.44 8.81 14.11
C THR A 318 -7.69 8.44 14.92
N ALA A 319 -7.56 8.01 16.17
CA ALA A 319 -8.70 7.75 17.05
C ALA A 319 -9.54 9.00 17.31
N CYS A 320 -8.92 10.12 17.65
CA CYS A 320 -9.62 11.40 17.83
C CYS A 320 -10.30 11.87 16.55
N SER A 321 -9.61 11.74 15.41
CA SER A 321 -10.14 12.14 14.11
C SER A 321 -11.34 11.30 13.68
N THR A 322 -11.29 9.99 13.84
CA THR A 322 -12.44 9.11 13.55
C THR A 322 -13.58 9.31 14.54
N ALA A 323 -13.30 9.64 15.81
CA ALA A 323 -14.33 10.00 16.79
C ALA A 323 -15.07 11.29 16.41
N MET A 324 -14.39 12.31 15.87
CA MET A 324 -15.02 13.53 15.37
C MET A 324 -16.03 13.20 14.24
N VAL A 325 -15.62 12.37 13.28
CA VAL A 325 -16.48 11.94 12.17
C VAL A 325 -17.65 11.09 12.67
N ALA A 326 -17.38 10.12 13.56
CA ALA A 326 -18.39 9.26 14.17
C ALA A 326 -19.45 10.08 14.94
N THR A 327 -19.00 11.06 15.71
CA THR A 327 -19.90 11.94 16.48
C THR A 327 -20.82 12.74 15.56
N PHE A 328 -20.30 13.31 14.47
CA PHE A 328 -21.12 14.05 13.51
C PHE A 328 -22.21 13.17 12.88
N PHE A 329 -21.83 11.99 12.34
CA PHE A 329 -22.82 11.10 11.73
C PHE A 329 -23.78 10.50 12.76
N ASN A 330 -23.38 10.33 14.02
CA ASN A 330 -24.27 9.90 15.10
C ASN A 330 -25.32 10.97 15.44
N LEU A 331 -24.92 12.24 15.49
CA LEU A 331 -25.85 13.37 15.67
C LEU A 331 -26.83 13.47 14.49
N GLN A 332 -26.33 13.32 13.27
CA GLN A 332 -27.17 13.32 12.06
C GLN A 332 -28.16 12.14 12.06
N TYR A 333 -27.74 10.94 12.46
CA TYR A 333 -28.59 9.76 12.59
C TYR A 333 -29.72 9.95 13.61
N ASN A 334 -29.45 10.68 14.71
CA ASN A 334 -30.45 11.01 15.72
C ASN A 334 -31.28 12.27 15.37
N HIS A 335 -31.26 12.73 14.11
CA HIS A 335 -32.00 13.89 13.62
C HIS A 335 -31.70 15.20 14.37
N ILE A 336 -30.55 15.34 15.00
CA ILE A 336 -30.10 16.58 15.64
C ILE A 336 -29.59 17.53 14.55
N ASN A 337 -29.88 18.82 14.67
CA ASN A 337 -29.41 19.80 13.70
C ASN A 337 -27.88 19.91 13.71
N THR A 338 -27.23 19.54 12.60
CA THR A 338 -25.79 19.55 12.44
C THR A 338 -25.29 20.67 11.53
N LYS A 339 -26.17 21.63 11.13
CA LYS A 339 -25.79 22.68 10.15
C LYS A 339 -24.60 23.54 10.60
N ASP A 340 -24.47 23.80 11.90
CA ASP A 340 -23.40 24.65 12.44
C ASP A 340 -22.05 23.92 12.61
N ILE A 341 -22.07 22.60 12.52
CA ILE A 341 -20.88 21.74 12.75
C ILE A 341 -20.48 20.91 11.53
N THR A 342 -20.92 21.29 10.32
CA THR A 342 -20.58 20.59 9.06
C THR A 342 -19.09 20.58 8.76
N TRP A 343 -18.32 21.49 9.33
CA TRP A 343 -16.86 21.52 9.25
C TRP A 343 -16.19 20.34 10.02
N LEU A 344 -16.86 19.80 11.05
CA LEU A 344 -16.30 18.79 11.96
C LEU A 344 -15.89 17.50 11.25
N PRO A 345 -16.73 16.83 10.43
CA PRO A 345 -16.33 15.58 9.76
C PRO A 345 -15.28 15.82 8.67
N VAL A 346 -15.30 16.97 7.99
CA VAL A 346 -14.30 17.31 6.97
C VAL A 346 -12.92 17.46 7.61
N THR A 347 -12.82 18.26 8.67
CA THR A 347 -11.57 18.41 9.41
C THR A 347 -11.13 17.09 10.05
N GLY A 348 -12.09 16.27 10.52
CA GLY A 348 -11.83 14.93 11.04
C GLY A 348 -11.15 14.03 10.00
N ILE A 349 -11.67 13.92 8.79
CA ILE A 349 -11.09 13.09 7.74
C ILE A 349 -9.72 13.63 7.29
N ILE A 350 -9.57 14.93 7.11
CA ILE A 350 -8.29 15.54 6.74
C ILE A 350 -7.24 15.28 7.81
N THR A 351 -7.57 15.53 9.09
CA THR A 351 -6.67 15.26 10.21
C THR A 351 -6.36 13.77 10.35
N TYR A 352 -7.32 12.91 10.06
CA TYR A 352 -7.10 11.46 10.02
C TYR A 352 -5.99 11.08 9.04
N ILE A 353 -6.06 11.56 7.79
CA ILE A 353 -5.03 11.25 6.77
C ILE A 353 -3.67 11.79 7.18
N MET A 354 -3.60 13.00 7.76
CA MET A 354 -2.37 13.59 8.27
C MET A 354 -1.75 12.71 9.36
N MET A 355 -2.54 12.34 10.36
CA MET A 355 -2.07 11.53 11.50
C MET A 355 -1.72 10.09 11.09
N TYR A 356 -2.48 9.49 10.17
CA TYR A 356 -2.17 8.18 9.62
C TYR A 356 -0.84 8.17 8.87
N ALA A 357 -0.59 9.18 8.03
CA ALA A 357 0.66 9.32 7.28
C ALA A 357 1.88 9.44 8.20
N LEU A 358 1.78 10.14 9.34
CA LEU A 358 2.88 10.35 10.27
C LEU A 358 3.43 9.07 10.91
N GLY A 359 2.61 8.06 11.15
CA GLY A 359 3.06 6.86 11.88
C GLY A 359 2.54 5.56 11.29
N LEU A 360 1.24 5.32 11.30
CA LEU A 360 0.64 4.04 10.90
C LEU A 360 0.93 3.65 9.44
N SER A 361 1.16 4.61 8.54
CA SER A 361 1.47 4.34 7.14
C SER A 361 2.84 3.66 6.96
N SER A 362 3.89 4.21 7.54
CA SER A 362 5.29 3.83 7.25
C SER A 362 5.97 3.01 8.35
N GLN A 363 5.66 3.29 9.64
CA GLN A 363 6.39 2.69 10.75
C GLN A 363 6.27 1.17 10.88
N PRO A 364 5.12 0.51 10.57
CA PRO A 364 5.05 -0.95 10.59
C PRO A 364 6.04 -1.62 9.64
N PHE A 365 6.27 -1.04 8.45
CA PHE A 365 7.26 -1.56 7.50
C PHE A 365 8.70 -1.35 7.97
N THR A 366 8.98 -0.20 8.58
CA THR A 366 10.30 0.07 9.17
C THR A 366 10.59 -0.91 10.31
N LEU A 367 9.63 -1.07 11.24
CA LEU A 367 9.76 -2.04 12.34
C LEU A 367 9.93 -3.47 11.84
N LEU A 368 9.20 -3.87 10.80
CA LEU A 368 9.35 -5.18 10.16
C LEU A 368 10.81 -5.44 9.73
N SER A 369 11.47 -4.42 9.21
CA SER A 369 12.86 -4.51 8.77
C SER A 369 13.88 -4.52 9.92
N GLU A 370 13.55 -3.89 11.04
CA GLU A 370 14.45 -3.66 12.20
C GLU A 370 14.35 -4.76 13.27
N ILE A 371 13.21 -5.46 13.39
CA ILE A 371 12.96 -6.39 14.51
C ILE A 371 13.28 -7.84 14.16
N PHE A 372 13.04 -8.27 12.90
CA PHE A 372 13.25 -9.67 12.51
C PHE A 372 14.73 -10.01 12.27
N PRO A 373 15.24 -11.13 12.86
CA PRO A 373 16.53 -11.72 12.45
C PRO A 373 16.51 -12.12 10.98
N MET A 374 17.69 -12.10 10.34
CA MET A 374 17.82 -12.34 8.90
C MET A 374 17.27 -13.72 8.47
N ASN A 375 17.52 -14.75 9.27
CA ASN A 375 17.13 -16.15 8.98
C ASN A 375 15.62 -16.40 8.93
N VAL A 376 14.78 -15.64 9.65
CA VAL A 376 13.32 -15.82 9.68
C VAL A 376 12.54 -14.65 9.07
N LYS A 377 13.24 -13.60 8.63
CA LYS A 377 12.65 -12.36 8.14
C LYS A 377 11.73 -12.57 6.94
N ALA A 378 12.15 -13.38 5.97
CA ALA A 378 11.38 -13.62 4.75
C ALA A 378 10.03 -14.29 5.06
N LEU A 379 10.04 -15.37 5.87
CA LEU A 379 8.83 -16.08 6.28
C LEU A 379 7.92 -15.22 7.17
N GLY A 380 8.50 -14.52 8.15
CA GLY A 380 7.75 -13.62 9.01
C GLY A 380 7.07 -12.51 8.21
N SER A 381 7.78 -11.89 7.28
CA SER A 381 7.23 -10.84 6.41
C SER A 381 6.08 -11.35 5.54
N MET A 382 6.20 -12.55 4.97
CA MET A 382 5.16 -13.17 4.16
C MET A 382 3.86 -13.36 4.96
N ILE A 383 3.95 -13.93 6.16
CA ILE A 383 2.78 -14.16 7.03
C ILE A 383 2.10 -12.83 7.39
N ILE A 384 2.90 -11.82 7.73
CA ILE A 384 2.41 -10.49 8.10
C ILE A 384 1.70 -9.83 6.92
N LEU A 385 2.27 -9.89 5.70
CA LEU A 385 1.65 -9.30 4.51
C LEU A 385 0.32 -9.97 4.16
N ILE A 386 0.25 -11.30 4.17
CA ILE A 386 -1.01 -12.03 3.92
C ILE A 386 -2.07 -11.66 4.97
N THR A 387 -1.70 -11.65 6.25
CA THR A 387 -2.62 -11.27 7.33
C THR A 387 -3.11 -9.83 7.17
N LYS A 388 -2.21 -8.91 6.85
CA LYS A 388 -2.50 -7.49 6.61
C LYS A 388 -3.54 -7.32 5.50
N ASP A 389 -3.32 -7.96 4.36
CA ASP A 389 -4.21 -7.84 3.21
C ASP A 389 -5.54 -8.55 3.43
N PHE A 390 -5.57 -9.66 4.20
CA PHE A 390 -6.81 -10.29 4.63
C PHE A 390 -7.67 -9.34 5.49
N PHE A 391 -7.08 -8.68 6.49
CA PHE A 391 -7.83 -7.71 7.31
C PHE A 391 -8.23 -6.47 6.51
N GLU A 392 -7.44 -6.06 5.52
CA GLU A 392 -7.83 -5.00 4.58
C GLU A 392 -9.09 -5.38 3.81
N PHE A 393 -9.14 -6.59 3.26
CA PHE A 393 -10.34 -7.12 2.60
C PHE A 393 -11.56 -7.09 3.52
N VAL A 394 -11.42 -7.56 4.76
CA VAL A 394 -12.51 -7.57 5.75
C VAL A 394 -13.00 -6.15 6.02
N VAL A 395 -12.11 -5.20 6.24
CA VAL A 395 -12.47 -3.80 6.55
C VAL A 395 -13.18 -3.13 5.38
N ILE A 396 -12.66 -3.28 4.15
CA ILE A 396 -13.29 -2.67 2.97
C ILE A 396 -14.68 -3.24 2.73
N THR A 397 -14.81 -4.57 2.79
CA THR A 397 -16.10 -5.24 2.53
C THR A 397 -17.13 -4.91 3.61
N SER A 398 -16.74 -4.94 4.89
CA SER A 398 -17.66 -4.72 6.00
C SER A 398 -18.11 -3.26 6.12
N TYR A 399 -17.31 -2.30 5.68
CA TYR A 399 -17.61 -0.88 5.84
C TYR A 399 -18.97 -0.48 5.25
N LEU A 400 -19.17 -0.69 3.95
CA LEU A 400 -20.44 -0.32 3.28
C LEU A 400 -21.63 -1.14 3.79
N ILE A 401 -21.44 -2.41 4.08
CA ILE A 401 -22.49 -3.29 4.58
C ILE A 401 -22.95 -2.80 5.96
N ILE A 402 -22.04 -2.47 6.86
CA ILE A 402 -22.37 -1.95 8.19
C ILE A 402 -22.97 -0.54 8.09
N ALA A 403 -22.41 0.30 7.20
CA ALA A 403 -22.92 1.65 6.98
C ALA A 403 -24.35 1.66 6.44
N ASP A 404 -24.72 0.71 5.59
CA ASP A 404 -26.06 0.56 5.03
C ASP A 404 -27.06 0.05 6.09
N ILE A 405 -26.68 -0.92 6.92
CA ILE A 405 -27.57 -1.54 7.92
C ILE A 405 -27.71 -0.69 9.18
N ALA A 406 -26.62 -0.16 9.71
CA ALA A 406 -26.56 0.46 11.03
C ALA A 406 -26.24 1.97 11.00
N GLY A 407 -25.96 2.52 9.82
CA GLY A 407 -25.56 3.91 9.64
C GLY A 407 -24.06 4.12 9.64
N ILE A 408 -23.62 5.19 8.97
CA ILE A 408 -22.20 5.50 8.73
C ILE A 408 -21.41 5.74 10.04
N HIS A 409 -22.07 6.19 11.10
CA HIS A 409 -21.41 6.42 12.39
C HIS A 409 -20.82 5.14 13.00
N VAL A 410 -21.41 3.96 12.73
CA VAL A 410 -20.98 2.70 13.37
C VAL A 410 -19.58 2.26 12.92
N PRO A 411 -19.26 2.18 11.62
CA PRO A 411 -17.89 1.89 11.18
C PRO A 411 -16.84 2.85 11.77
N PHE A 412 -17.15 4.15 11.85
CA PHE A 412 -16.23 5.13 12.42
C PHE A 412 -16.00 4.94 13.92
N TRP A 413 -17.04 4.53 14.68
CA TRP A 413 -16.85 4.15 16.09
C TRP A 413 -16.00 2.89 16.25
N ILE A 414 -16.14 1.90 15.35
CA ILE A 414 -15.29 0.71 15.33
C ILE A 414 -13.83 1.12 15.07
N PHE A 415 -13.57 1.97 14.07
CA PHE A 415 -12.22 2.47 13.79
C PHE A 415 -11.64 3.25 14.98
N THR A 416 -12.45 4.07 15.66
CA THR A 416 -12.05 4.79 16.87
C THR A 416 -11.60 3.83 17.97
N ALA A 417 -12.41 2.82 18.26
CA ALA A 417 -12.11 1.82 19.28
C ALA A 417 -10.83 1.01 18.94
N CYS A 418 -10.69 0.59 17.68
CA CYS A 418 -9.51 -0.14 17.20
C CYS A 418 -8.23 0.71 17.29
N ASN A 419 -8.28 1.99 16.90
CA ASN A 419 -7.14 2.90 17.01
C ASN A 419 -6.75 3.16 18.47
N PHE A 420 -7.73 3.32 19.35
CA PHE A 420 -7.47 3.53 20.78
C PHE A 420 -6.86 2.29 21.44
N ALA A 421 -7.42 1.11 21.16
CA ALA A 421 -6.85 -0.18 21.57
C ALA A 421 -5.44 -0.39 21.01
N GLY A 422 -5.23 0.04 19.74
CA GLY A 422 -3.94 0.04 19.11
C GLY A 422 -2.91 0.91 19.81
N ALA A 423 -3.28 2.11 20.23
CA ALA A 423 -2.40 3.00 20.99
C ALA A 423 -1.97 2.36 22.32
N LEU A 424 -2.92 1.73 23.04
CA LEU A 424 -2.63 1.01 24.27
C LEU A 424 -1.71 -0.18 24.02
N PHE A 425 -1.98 -0.98 22.98
CA PHE A 425 -1.13 -2.10 22.60
C PHE A 425 0.30 -1.67 22.28
N ILE A 426 0.47 -0.61 21.48
CA ILE A 426 1.79 -0.07 21.14
C ILE A 426 2.52 0.43 22.40
N PHE A 427 1.80 1.09 23.28
CA PHE A 427 2.37 1.59 24.54
C PHE A 427 2.93 0.47 25.42
N PHE A 428 2.26 -0.67 25.53
CA PHE A 428 2.70 -1.74 26.43
C PHE A 428 3.66 -2.74 25.79
N TYR A 429 3.51 -3.05 24.49
CA TYR A 429 4.15 -4.20 23.87
C TYR A 429 5.21 -3.87 22.81
N VAL A 430 5.13 -2.69 22.15
CA VAL A 430 6.08 -2.37 21.07
C VAL A 430 7.35 -1.74 21.66
N PRO A 431 8.53 -2.33 21.43
CA PRO A 431 9.79 -1.74 21.88
C PRO A 431 10.18 -0.53 21.01
N GLU A 432 10.95 0.39 21.59
CA GLU A 432 11.59 1.46 20.82
C GLU A 432 12.84 0.91 20.12
N THR A 433 12.91 1.08 18.80
CA THR A 433 14.00 0.55 17.97
C THR A 433 15.02 1.61 17.56
N LYS A 434 14.69 2.91 17.71
CA LYS A 434 15.57 4.00 17.28
C LYS A 434 16.96 3.92 17.90
N GLY A 435 17.99 3.87 17.05
CA GLY A 435 19.39 3.90 17.51
C GLY A 435 19.88 2.60 18.18
N LYS A 436 19.07 1.54 18.18
CA LYS A 436 19.45 0.22 18.74
C LYS A 436 19.91 -0.72 17.62
N THR A 437 20.90 -1.56 17.95
CA THR A 437 21.30 -2.66 17.06
C THR A 437 20.27 -3.81 17.12
N LEU A 438 20.23 -4.64 16.09
CA LEU A 438 19.35 -5.83 16.04
C LEU A 438 19.55 -6.74 17.28
N GLU A 439 20.80 -6.93 17.73
CA GLU A 439 21.11 -7.73 18.93
C GLU A 439 20.52 -7.11 20.21
N GLN A 440 20.57 -5.79 20.33
CA GLN A 440 20.01 -5.10 21.50
C GLN A 440 18.50 -5.24 21.55
N ILE A 441 17.83 -5.11 20.39
CA ILE A 441 16.39 -5.28 20.25
C ILE A 441 15.99 -6.72 20.60
N GLN A 442 16.71 -7.70 20.09
CA GLN A 442 16.47 -9.12 20.38
C GLN A 442 16.65 -9.47 21.87
N LYS A 443 17.71 -8.93 22.52
CA LYS A 443 17.93 -9.11 23.97
C LYS A 443 16.79 -8.48 24.80
N GLU A 444 16.28 -7.33 24.40
CA GLU A 444 15.13 -6.68 25.05
C GLU A 444 13.86 -7.53 24.92
N LEU A 445 13.58 -8.05 23.73
CA LEU A 445 12.46 -8.95 23.47
C LEU A 445 12.54 -10.26 24.27
N GLN A 446 13.75 -10.81 24.44
CA GLN A 446 13.97 -12.00 25.29
C GLN A 446 13.74 -11.71 26.78
N ARG A 447 14.17 -10.55 27.28
CA ARG A 447 13.90 -10.14 28.67
C ARG A 447 12.41 -10.00 28.95
N LEU A 448 11.71 -9.35 28.05
CA LEU A 448 10.26 -9.19 28.13
C LEU A 448 9.48 -10.52 27.95
N SER A 449 10.08 -11.56 27.36
CA SER A 449 9.46 -12.89 27.24
C SER A 449 9.54 -13.74 28.51
N LYS A 450 10.37 -13.32 29.49
CA LYS A 450 10.54 -14.02 30.77
C LYS A 450 9.68 -13.42 31.90
N GLN A 451 9.06 -12.26 31.63
CA GLN A 451 8.01 -11.64 32.47
C GLN A 451 6.61 -12.03 31.95
#